data_678e4216f2603fe83a1e9aa11941dfd2
#
_entry.id   678e4216f2603fe83a1e9aa11941dfd2
#
_cell.length_a   1.000
_cell.length_b   1.000
_cell.length_c   1.000
_cell.angle_alpha   90.00
_cell.angle_beta   90.00
_cell.angle_gamma   90.00
#
_symmetry.space_group_name_H-M   'P 1'
#
loop_
_entity.id
_entity.type
_entity.pdbx_description
1 polymer ?
#
loop_
_entity_poly.entity_id
_entity_poly.type
_entity_poly.pdbx_seq_one_letter_code
_entity_poly.pdbx_strand_id
1 'polypeptide(L)'
;WLLGMNLDSRRNIVSYEIGAAKIQSRAYFDKKDELPMYESFPGWEGLSAALQAKGYDSAPRFVFSGTLYSRSGTAPMVFNAVDPGREARLLRYPAFLEAGRFPEAGKPELALGALAAEKLKVGIPLRPTKAELEELAAAAPTGEDAAFVLSLYGPPPAKAKGAKTSVFENKDPARAAAEAAKLALKEGATKAELDRLWAILAASGRMDVRIATTIDLKAAPESIRGAKFEGELLPALGPEARARALAAYEKDPLTGDYRLAAPGTAEAGAVQDDMAASGFSGAIRHVNQLVDAVVVGVVNSPNPKTNGNVGFIPLDALQDESGLMLAGRVTELLVRKAGADDSALPGKDESPEAIAAAVAAELPEGLAVRGWRDYVADFLAAYNGDNVSTRLMVFFLFLLSFIGIANTMLMAILERTKETGMLRALGMTDGEVLLAYVLEAGLIGAIGSAFGVAAGCLMNIPMVAQGIDYSAVSKEMGGDFGYRITTLFKSAWNPLAIALTGVGATLLSAAAAVPPSLRALRMPVTDSLRFE
;
A
#
# COMPACT_ATOMS: atom_id res chain seq x y z
N TRP A 1 -5.59 17.86 3.96
CA TRP A 1 -4.44 16.98 4.15
C TRP A 1 -4.83 15.51 4.06
N LEU A 2 -5.73 14.98 4.91
CA LEU A 2 -6.19 13.58 4.86
C LEU A 2 -6.70 13.16 3.48
N LEU A 3 -7.44 14.03 2.78
CA LEU A 3 -7.94 13.74 1.44
C LEU A 3 -6.79 13.49 0.45
N GLY A 4 -5.76 14.35 0.46
CA GLY A 4 -4.62 14.22 -0.45
C GLY A 4 -3.83 12.94 -0.21
N MET A 5 -3.47 12.68 1.05
CA MET A 5 -2.77 11.46 1.46
C MET A 5 -3.52 10.18 1.05
N ASN A 6 -4.85 10.17 1.20
CA ASN A 6 -5.66 9.02 0.84
C ASN A 6 -5.82 8.85 -0.67
N LEU A 7 -5.91 9.95 -1.43
CA LEU A 7 -5.92 9.90 -2.89
C LEU A 7 -4.59 9.35 -3.41
N ASP A 8 -3.46 9.81 -2.88
CA ASP A 8 -2.14 9.32 -3.28
C ASP A 8 -1.95 7.85 -2.90
N SER A 9 -2.38 7.43 -1.69
CA SER A 9 -2.34 6.02 -1.31
C SER A 9 -3.16 5.13 -2.24
N ARG A 10 -4.39 5.53 -2.61
CA ARG A 10 -5.24 4.79 -3.56
C ARG A 10 -4.62 4.72 -4.95
N ARG A 11 -4.05 5.82 -5.44
CA ARG A 11 -3.33 5.84 -6.73
C ARG A 11 -2.12 4.91 -6.71
N ASN A 12 -1.36 4.93 -5.62
CA ASN A 12 -0.21 4.05 -5.46
C ASN A 12 -0.61 2.57 -5.45
N ILE A 13 -1.70 2.20 -4.78
CA ILE A 13 -2.24 0.83 -4.81
C ILE A 13 -2.54 0.39 -6.25
N VAL A 14 -3.26 1.22 -6.99
CA VAL A 14 -3.68 0.91 -8.36
C VAL A 14 -2.49 0.91 -9.32
N SER A 15 -1.61 1.91 -9.24
CA SER A 15 -0.53 2.10 -10.24
C SER A 15 0.72 1.27 -9.96
N TYR A 16 0.89 0.74 -8.73
CA TYR A 16 2.11 0.02 -8.34
C TYR A 16 1.89 -1.37 -7.77
N GLU A 17 0.66 -1.78 -7.47
CA GLU A 17 0.47 -3.06 -6.78
C GLU A 17 -0.60 -3.95 -7.42
N ILE A 18 -1.77 -3.41 -7.71
CA ILE A 18 -2.96 -4.22 -8.01
C ILE A 18 -3.46 -4.05 -9.45
N GLY A 19 -3.29 -2.86 -10.05
CA GLY A 19 -4.05 -2.46 -11.23
C GLY A 19 -5.47 -2.04 -10.86
N ALA A 20 -6.40 -2.08 -11.80
CA ALA A 20 -7.80 -1.78 -11.53
C ALA A 20 -8.53 -2.97 -10.89
N ALA A 21 -8.19 -4.18 -11.35
CA ALA A 21 -8.72 -5.43 -10.84
C ALA A 21 -7.72 -6.58 -11.04
N LYS A 22 -7.99 -7.70 -10.37
CA LYS A 22 -7.29 -8.96 -10.53
C LYS A 22 -8.28 -10.07 -10.86
N ILE A 23 -7.87 -10.99 -11.74
CA ILE A 23 -8.55 -12.26 -11.97
C ILE A 23 -7.74 -13.33 -11.24
N GLN A 24 -8.38 -14.09 -10.40
CA GLN A 24 -7.75 -15.14 -9.60
C GLN A 24 -8.77 -16.19 -9.14
N SER A 25 -8.29 -17.32 -8.64
CA SER A 25 -9.15 -18.34 -8.02
C SER A 25 -9.85 -17.76 -6.79
N ARG A 26 -11.11 -18.16 -6.57
CA ARG A 26 -11.85 -17.77 -5.36
C ARG A 26 -11.15 -18.31 -4.11
N ALA A 27 -10.68 -19.54 -4.18
CA ALA A 27 -9.95 -20.19 -3.09
C ALA A 27 -8.61 -19.48 -2.78
N TYR A 28 -7.91 -18.99 -3.81
CA TYR A 28 -6.71 -18.17 -3.61
C TYR A 28 -7.03 -16.86 -2.86
N PHE A 29 -8.11 -16.18 -3.26
CA PHE A 29 -8.49 -14.93 -2.59
C PHE A 29 -8.84 -15.12 -1.12
N ASP A 30 -9.56 -16.20 -0.79
CA ASP A 30 -9.98 -16.49 0.59
C ASP A 30 -8.78 -16.78 1.50
N LYS A 31 -7.65 -17.25 0.92
CA LYS A 31 -6.39 -17.55 1.61
C LYS A 31 -5.22 -16.68 1.14
N LYS A 32 -5.49 -15.48 0.62
CA LYS A 32 -4.49 -14.61 -0.02
C LYS A 32 -3.28 -14.28 0.86
N ASP A 33 -3.45 -14.25 2.18
CA ASP A 33 -2.38 -13.95 3.12
C ASP A 33 -1.39 -15.12 3.29
N GLU A 34 -1.82 -16.34 2.97
CA GLU A 34 -0.99 -17.56 2.97
C GLU A 34 -0.25 -17.75 1.63
N LEU A 35 -0.63 -17.02 0.57
CA LEU A 35 -0.11 -17.13 -0.80
C LEU A 35 -0.13 -18.57 -1.34
N PRO A 36 -1.29 -19.27 -1.39
CA PRO A 36 -1.37 -20.70 -1.69
C PRO A 36 -1.05 -20.97 -3.16
N MET A 37 0.18 -21.38 -3.46
CA MET A 37 0.68 -21.61 -4.83
C MET A 37 -0.14 -22.69 -5.57
N TYR A 38 -0.71 -23.65 -4.83
CA TYR A 38 -1.56 -24.71 -5.37
C TYR A 38 -2.92 -24.23 -5.91
N GLU A 39 -3.35 -23.00 -5.58
CA GLU A 39 -4.55 -22.37 -6.13
C GLU A 39 -4.29 -21.54 -7.40
N SER A 40 -3.13 -21.74 -8.03
CA SER A 40 -2.81 -21.18 -9.35
C SER A 40 -3.72 -21.76 -10.44
N PHE A 41 -3.93 -21.03 -11.52
CA PHE A 41 -4.79 -21.42 -12.64
C PHE A 41 -4.05 -21.35 -13.98
N PRO A 42 -4.39 -22.20 -14.95
CA PRO A 42 -3.86 -22.16 -16.32
C PRO A 42 -4.75 -21.31 -17.24
N GLY A 43 -4.34 -21.13 -18.50
CA GLY A 43 -5.17 -20.52 -19.56
C GLY A 43 -5.31 -19.02 -19.46
N TRP A 44 -4.43 -18.37 -18.71
CA TRP A 44 -4.43 -16.90 -18.57
C TRP A 44 -4.18 -16.18 -19.90
N GLU A 45 -3.51 -16.80 -20.88
CA GLU A 45 -3.24 -16.24 -22.19
C GLU A 45 -4.54 -15.98 -22.97
N GLY A 46 -5.49 -16.90 -22.90
CA GLY A 46 -6.83 -16.76 -23.50
C GLY A 46 -7.60 -15.59 -22.88
N LEU A 47 -7.60 -15.52 -21.54
CA LEU A 47 -8.21 -14.39 -20.81
C LEU A 47 -7.53 -13.07 -21.18
N SER A 48 -6.20 -13.05 -21.28
CA SER A 48 -5.45 -11.86 -21.68
C SER A 48 -5.78 -11.40 -23.10
N ALA A 49 -5.94 -12.33 -24.06
CA ALA A 49 -6.34 -12.01 -25.43
C ALA A 49 -7.77 -11.42 -25.49
N ALA A 50 -8.71 -12.01 -24.74
CA ALA A 50 -10.07 -11.49 -24.64
C ALA A 50 -10.13 -10.06 -24.03
N LEU A 51 -9.35 -9.83 -22.98
CA LEU A 51 -9.21 -8.50 -22.37
C LEU A 51 -8.64 -7.49 -23.35
N GLN A 52 -7.57 -7.86 -24.06
CA GLN A 52 -6.93 -6.98 -25.05
C GLN A 52 -7.89 -6.61 -26.18
N ALA A 53 -8.71 -7.53 -26.66
CA ALA A 53 -9.74 -7.26 -27.67
C ALA A 53 -10.81 -6.24 -27.20
N LYS A 54 -10.98 -6.07 -25.89
CA LYS A 54 -11.88 -5.11 -25.26
C LYS A 54 -11.19 -3.83 -24.78
N GLY A 55 -9.89 -3.65 -25.08
CA GLY A 55 -9.14 -2.45 -24.74
C GLY A 55 -8.58 -2.44 -23.32
N TYR A 56 -8.34 -3.61 -22.72
CA TYR A 56 -7.67 -3.75 -21.44
C TYR A 56 -6.27 -4.33 -21.64
N ASP A 57 -5.31 -3.83 -20.87
CA ASP A 57 -4.01 -4.46 -20.66
C ASP A 57 -4.08 -5.42 -19.48
N SER A 58 -3.32 -6.52 -19.58
CA SER A 58 -3.23 -7.50 -18.50
C SER A 58 -1.81 -8.01 -18.33
N ALA A 59 -1.44 -8.29 -17.06
CA ALA A 59 -0.14 -8.83 -16.69
C ALA A 59 -0.29 -10.06 -15.79
N PRO A 60 0.27 -11.21 -16.19
CA PRO A 60 0.27 -12.41 -15.38
C PRO A 60 1.26 -12.28 -14.24
N ARG A 61 0.89 -12.78 -13.06
CA ARG A 61 1.76 -12.90 -11.90
C ARG A 61 1.64 -14.26 -11.26
N PHE A 62 2.77 -14.75 -10.78
CA PHE A 62 2.80 -15.84 -9.82
C PHE A 62 3.44 -15.30 -8.54
N VAL A 63 2.64 -15.23 -7.46
CA VAL A 63 3.08 -14.65 -6.18
C VAL A 63 3.41 -15.77 -5.21
N PHE A 64 4.58 -15.71 -4.59
CA PHE A 64 5.02 -16.69 -3.61
C PHE A 64 5.91 -16.06 -2.53
N SER A 65 6.01 -16.72 -1.39
CA SER A 65 6.91 -16.32 -0.30
C SER A 65 8.18 -17.15 -0.32
N GLY A 66 9.27 -16.55 0.17
CA GLY A 66 10.54 -17.25 0.31
C GLY A 66 11.53 -16.44 1.13
N THR A 67 12.68 -17.03 1.37
CA THR A 67 13.80 -16.35 2.03
C THR A 67 14.88 -16.06 1.01
N LEU A 68 15.28 -14.80 0.91
CA LEU A 68 16.39 -14.36 0.07
C LEU A 68 17.69 -14.41 0.88
N TYR A 69 18.67 -15.11 0.36
CA TYR A 69 20.02 -15.20 0.88
C TYR A 69 20.97 -14.39 0.03
N SER A 70 21.72 -13.49 0.65
CA SER A 70 22.86 -12.79 0.07
C SER A 70 24.14 -13.20 0.81
N ARG A 71 25.30 -12.73 0.34
CA ARG A 71 26.58 -12.91 1.07
C ARG A 71 26.57 -12.26 2.46
N SER A 72 25.74 -11.25 2.67
CA SER A 72 25.76 -10.40 3.86
C SER A 72 24.61 -10.65 4.81
N GLY A 73 23.59 -11.43 4.41
CA GLY A 73 22.44 -11.69 5.27
C GLY A 73 21.28 -12.37 4.56
N THR A 74 20.19 -12.50 5.30
CA THR A 74 18.97 -13.14 4.85
C THR A 74 17.76 -12.26 5.15
N ALA A 75 16.74 -12.33 4.31
CA ALA A 75 15.46 -11.64 4.53
C ALA A 75 14.29 -12.49 4.02
N PRO A 76 13.18 -12.59 4.80
CA PRO A 76 11.93 -13.11 4.28
C PRO A 76 11.34 -12.10 3.29
N MET A 77 10.88 -12.59 2.13
CA MET A 77 10.39 -11.77 1.04
C MET A 77 9.18 -12.40 0.36
N VAL A 78 8.40 -11.56 -0.29
CA VAL A 78 7.38 -11.95 -1.24
C VAL A 78 7.92 -11.72 -2.66
N PHE A 79 7.85 -12.72 -3.49
CA PHE A 79 8.31 -12.65 -4.87
C PHE A 79 7.13 -12.57 -5.81
N ASN A 80 7.15 -11.59 -6.69
CA ASN A 80 6.27 -11.48 -7.83
C ASN A 80 7.02 -12.01 -9.06
N ALA A 81 6.69 -13.22 -9.48
CA ALA A 81 7.13 -13.72 -10.77
C ALA A 81 6.24 -13.11 -11.85
N VAL A 82 6.81 -12.34 -12.76
CA VAL A 82 6.10 -11.44 -13.68
C VAL A 82 6.55 -11.62 -15.14
N ASP A 83 5.70 -11.26 -16.08
CA ASP A 83 6.14 -10.93 -17.45
C ASP A 83 6.64 -9.48 -17.45
N PRO A 84 7.97 -9.25 -17.58
CA PRO A 84 8.54 -7.92 -17.43
C PRO A 84 7.97 -6.88 -18.41
N GLY A 85 7.66 -7.31 -19.64
CA GLY A 85 7.15 -6.44 -20.68
C GLY A 85 5.69 -6.04 -20.45
N ARG A 86 4.85 -6.96 -19.99
CA ARG A 86 3.44 -6.70 -19.66
C ARG A 86 3.32 -5.93 -18.37
N GLU A 87 4.11 -6.29 -17.37
CA GLU A 87 4.15 -5.62 -16.07
C GLU A 87 4.50 -4.13 -16.22
N ALA A 88 5.52 -3.83 -17.03
CA ALA A 88 5.95 -2.45 -17.29
C ALA A 88 4.92 -1.58 -18.01
N ARG A 89 3.99 -2.19 -18.78
CA ARG A 89 2.89 -1.46 -19.41
C ARG A 89 1.73 -1.18 -18.44
N LEU A 90 1.49 -2.10 -17.51
CA LEU A 90 0.35 -2.03 -16.60
C LEU A 90 0.70 -1.28 -15.32
N LEU A 91 1.91 -1.47 -14.79
CA LEU A 91 2.38 -0.88 -13.55
C LEU A 91 3.68 -0.10 -13.77
N ARG A 92 3.93 0.89 -12.92
CA ARG A 92 5.01 1.88 -13.11
C ARG A 92 6.34 1.53 -12.43
N TYR A 93 6.57 0.29 -12.03
CA TYR A 93 7.82 -0.09 -11.35
C TYR A 93 9.09 0.30 -12.10
N PRO A 94 9.19 0.12 -13.42
CA PRO A 94 10.42 0.51 -14.14
C PRO A 94 10.74 2.00 -14.06
N ALA A 95 9.74 2.87 -13.85
CA ALA A 95 9.95 4.31 -13.68
C ALA A 95 10.57 4.68 -12.31
N PHE A 96 10.60 3.75 -11.36
CA PHE A 96 11.15 3.93 -10.02
C PHE A 96 12.43 3.13 -9.77
N LEU A 97 13.14 2.78 -10.82
CA LEU A 97 14.48 2.21 -10.69
C LEU A 97 15.44 3.27 -10.14
N GLU A 98 15.96 3.00 -8.96
CA GLU A 98 16.98 3.83 -8.31
C GLU A 98 18.36 3.52 -8.90
N ALA A 99 18.62 2.24 -9.22
CA ALA A 99 19.85 1.77 -9.81
C ALA A 99 19.62 0.49 -10.62
N GLY A 100 20.46 0.26 -11.63
CA GLY A 100 20.38 -0.91 -12.48
C GLY A 100 19.23 -0.86 -13.49
N ARG A 101 18.65 -2.01 -13.80
CA ARG A 101 17.54 -2.17 -14.75
C ARG A 101 16.47 -3.12 -14.21
N PHE A 102 15.32 -3.14 -14.86
CA PHE A 102 14.29 -4.15 -14.57
C PHE A 102 14.71 -5.50 -15.17
N PRO A 103 14.34 -6.66 -14.58
CA PRO A 103 14.69 -7.98 -15.06
C PRO A 103 14.24 -8.23 -16.50
N GLU A 104 15.01 -9.00 -17.24
CA GLU A 104 14.70 -9.42 -18.62
C GLU A 104 14.08 -10.82 -18.62
N ALA A 105 13.15 -11.06 -19.54
CA ALA A 105 12.54 -12.36 -19.75
C ALA A 105 13.58 -13.44 -20.04
N GLY A 106 13.35 -14.67 -19.58
CA GLY A 106 14.21 -15.83 -19.81
C GLY A 106 15.51 -15.85 -19.00
N LYS A 107 15.72 -14.93 -18.07
CA LYS A 107 16.92 -14.88 -17.24
C LYS A 107 16.57 -14.95 -15.75
N PRO A 108 17.35 -15.66 -14.92
CA PRO A 108 17.15 -15.68 -13.47
C PRO A 108 17.63 -14.37 -12.83
N GLU A 109 16.99 -13.29 -13.18
CA GLU A 109 17.29 -11.94 -12.74
C GLU A 109 16.28 -11.45 -11.74
N LEU A 110 16.72 -10.63 -10.78
CA LEU A 110 15.88 -10.14 -9.67
C LEU A 110 15.98 -8.62 -9.55
N ALA A 111 14.83 -7.94 -9.45
CA ALA A 111 14.79 -6.58 -8.97
C ALA A 111 14.26 -6.57 -7.54
N LEU A 112 14.90 -5.81 -6.65
CA LEU A 112 14.57 -5.72 -5.23
C LEU A 112 14.06 -4.35 -4.86
N GLY A 113 13.19 -4.28 -3.85
CA GLY A 113 12.87 -3.03 -3.21
C GLY A 113 14.08 -2.42 -2.49
N ALA A 114 14.17 -1.09 -2.46
CA ALA A 114 15.35 -0.35 -1.98
C ALA A 114 15.74 -0.70 -0.53
N LEU A 115 14.77 -0.86 0.38
CA LEU A 115 15.05 -1.22 1.77
C LEU A 115 15.53 -2.67 1.92
N ALA A 116 14.99 -3.59 1.11
CA ALA A 116 15.45 -4.97 1.08
C ALA A 116 16.89 -5.06 0.58
N ALA A 117 17.21 -4.33 -0.50
CA ALA A 117 18.55 -4.27 -1.05
C ALA A 117 19.56 -3.69 -0.04
N GLU A 118 19.21 -2.63 0.67
CA GLU A 118 20.03 -2.02 1.72
C GLU A 118 20.27 -3.01 2.87
N LYS A 119 19.22 -3.69 3.35
CA LYS A 119 19.31 -4.69 4.43
C LYS A 119 20.19 -5.89 4.07
N LEU A 120 20.08 -6.36 2.83
CA LEU A 120 20.86 -7.49 2.31
C LEU A 120 22.23 -7.08 1.80
N LYS A 121 22.57 -5.80 1.83
CA LYS A 121 23.80 -5.19 1.29
C LYS A 121 24.04 -5.56 -0.18
N VAL A 122 22.96 -5.65 -0.95
CA VAL A 122 22.96 -5.87 -2.39
C VAL A 122 22.68 -4.53 -3.09
N GLY A 123 23.28 -4.30 -4.24
CA GLY A 123 23.17 -3.02 -4.94
C GLY A 123 24.25 -2.02 -4.53
N ILE A 124 24.08 -0.76 -4.96
CA ILE A 124 25.03 0.33 -4.69
C ILE A 124 24.87 0.75 -3.22
N PRO A 125 25.91 0.64 -2.38
CA PRO A 125 25.82 1.08 -1.01
C PRO A 125 25.81 2.60 -0.93
N LEU A 126 24.74 3.19 -0.42
CA LEU A 126 24.62 4.65 -0.30
C LEU A 126 25.51 5.21 0.83
N ARG A 127 25.69 4.46 1.92
CA ARG A 127 26.47 4.86 3.10
C ARG A 127 27.33 3.71 3.65
N PRO A 128 28.38 3.29 2.93
CA PRO A 128 29.27 2.25 3.41
C PRO A 128 30.17 2.76 4.54
N THR A 129 30.60 1.85 5.39
CA THR A 129 31.74 2.08 6.28
C THR A 129 33.03 2.07 5.45
N LYS A 130 34.12 2.61 6.02
CA LYS A 130 35.42 2.57 5.36
C LYS A 130 35.88 1.14 5.07
N ALA A 131 35.67 0.22 6.03
CA ALA A 131 36.00 -1.19 5.87
C ALA A 131 35.19 -1.87 4.74
N GLU A 132 33.89 -1.61 4.66
CA GLU A 132 33.03 -2.11 3.57
C GLU A 132 33.47 -1.57 2.20
N LEU A 133 33.90 -0.30 2.15
CA LEU A 133 34.38 0.28 0.90
C LEU A 133 35.72 -0.31 0.45
N GLU A 134 36.64 -0.57 1.40
CA GLU A 134 37.90 -1.25 1.13
C GLU A 134 37.67 -2.69 0.65
N GLU A 135 36.72 -3.41 1.24
CA GLU A 135 36.31 -4.75 0.81
C GLU A 135 35.75 -4.73 -0.61
N LEU A 136 34.89 -3.74 -0.94
CA LEU A 136 34.34 -3.55 -2.28
C LEU A 136 35.42 -3.27 -3.31
N ALA A 137 36.36 -2.40 -2.98
CA ALA A 137 37.50 -2.10 -3.85
C ALA A 137 38.41 -3.31 -4.05
N ALA A 138 38.64 -4.11 -3.01
CA ALA A 138 39.45 -5.33 -3.11
C ALA A 138 38.76 -6.43 -3.95
N ALA A 139 37.43 -6.46 -3.99
CA ALA A 139 36.65 -7.38 -4.80
C ALA A 139 36.46 -6.92 -6.26
N ALA A 140 36.90 -5.71 -6.62
CA ALA A 140 36.79 -5.18 -7.97
C ALA A 140 37.65 -5.97 -8.98
N PRO A 141 37.17 -6.19 -10.23
CA PRO A 141 37.86 -7.00 -11.23
C PRO A 141 39.27 -6.49 -11.61
N THR A 142 39.46 -5.17 -11.57
CA THR A 142 40.73 -4.54 -11.93
C THR A 142 41.15 -3.48 -10.90
N GLY A 143 42.46 -3.15 -10.87
CA GLY A 143 42.93 -2.06 -10.00
C GLY A 143 42.37 -0.67 -10.39
N GLU A 144 42.07 -0.46 -11.67
CA GLU A 144 41.40 0.76 -12.15
C GLU A 144 39.96 0.84 -11.62
N ASP A 145 39.23 -0.28 -11.59
CA ASP A 145 37.88 -0.34 -11.05
C ASP A 145 37.88 -0.15 -9.53
N ALA A 146 38.88 -0.70 -8.84
CA ALA A 146 39.06 -0.45 -7.41
C ALA A 146 39.26 1.05 -7.11
N ALA A 147 40.13 1.72 -7.87
CA ALA A 147 40.36 3.16 -7.72
C ALA A 147 39.09 3.97 -8.07
N PHE A 148 38.36 3.55 -9.09
CA PHE A 148 37.08 4.15 -9.46
C PHE A 148 36.05 4.04 -8.34
N VAL A 149 35.86 2.84 -7.75
CA VAL A 149 34.94 2.64 -6.60
C VAL A 149 35.30 3.59 -5.45
N LEU A 150 36.59 3.68 -5.08
CA LEU A 150 37.04 4.57 -4.00
C LEU A 150 36.80 6.04 -4.32
N SER A 151 36.91 6.47 -5.58
CA SER A 151 36.72 7.86 -6.02
C SER A 151 35.28 8.37 -5.92
N LEU A 152 34.31 7.45 -5.93
CA LEU A 152 32.88 7.78 -5.85
C LEU A 152 32.38 8.05 -4.45
N TYR A 153 33.17 7.73 -3.41
CA TYR A 153 32.75 7.91 -2.04
C TYR A 153 33.63 8.94 -1.31
N GLY A 154 32.98 9.75 -0.48
CA GLY A 154 33.64 10.78 0.29
C GLY A 154 32.98 11.00 1.66
N PRO A 155 33.45 11.97 2.44
CA PRO A 155 32.80 12.32 3.68
C PRO A 155 31.36 12.77 3.41
N PRO A 156 30.40 12.43 4.27
CA PRO A 156 29.02 12.85 4.08
C PRO A 156 28.92 14.38 4.05
N PRO A 157 28.03 14.95 3.22
CA PRO A 157 27.84 16.38 3.16
C PRO A 157 27.47 16.92 4.55
N ALA A 158 28.03 18.07 4.92
CA ALA A 158 27.69 18.72 6.18
C ALA A 158 26.19 18.99 6.24
N LYS A 159 25.54 18.54 7.33
CA LYS A 159 24.10 18.81 7.53
C LYS A 159 23.84 20.30 7.32
N ALA A 160 22.95 20.65 6.42
CA ALA A 160 22.58 22.05 6.17
C ALA A 160 22.15 22.69 7.50
N LYS A 161 22.69 23.88 7.81
CA LYS A 161 22.30 24.63 9.00
C LYS A 161 20.78 24.89 8.92
N GLY A 162 20.00 24.24 9.79
CA GLY A 162 18.54 24.32 9.82
C GLY A 162 17.79 23.07 9.36
N ALA A 163 18.46 21.99 8.94
CA ALA A 163 17.83 20.71 8.76
C ALA A 163 17.28 20.26 10.13
N LYS A 164 15.94 20.21 10.25
CA LYS A 164 15.29 19.71 11.47
C LYS A 164 15.77 18.27 11.68
N THR A 165 16.43 18.04 12.80
CA THR A 165 16.72 16.71 13.32
C THR A 165 15.41 15.92 13.34
N SER A 166 15.39 14.71 12.81
CA SER A 166 14.20 13.87 12.87
C SER A 166 13.81 13.70 14.35
N VAL A 167 12.50 13.70 14.63
CA VAL A 167 11.96 13.51 15.98
C VAL A 167 12.45 12.21 16.63
N PHE A 168 12.97 11.29 15.81
CA PHE A 168 13.50 9.97 16.14
C PHE A 168 15.03 9.86 16.07
N GLU A 169 15.75 10.98 16.17
CA GLU A 169 17.22 10.92 16.24
C GLU A 169 17.62 10.08 17.45
N ASN A 170 18.23 8.93 17.16
CA ASN A 170 18.60 7.94 18.16
C ASN A 170 19.59 8.58 19.14
N LYS A 171 19.20 8.70 20.40
CA LYS A 171 19.99 9.31 21.47
C LYS A 171 21.19 8.47 21.92
N ASP A 172 21.43 7.30 21.28
CA ASP A 172 22.59 6.45 21.56
C ASP A 172 23.85 7.06 20.92
N PRO A 173 24.81 7.56 21.73
CA PRO A 173 26.01 8.22 21.23
C PRO A 173 26.90 7.26 20.41
N ALA A 174 26.90 5.96 20.70
CA ALA A 174 27.71 4.98 19.98
C ALA A 174 27.17 4.78 18.55
N ARG A 175 25.85 4.70 18.39
CA ARG A 175 25.20 4.58 17.10
C ARG A 175 25.30 5.87 16.26
N ALA A 176 25.20 7.02 16.91
CA ALA A 176 25.43 8.32 16.26
C ALA A 176 26.87 8.48 15.74
N ALA A 177 27.86 8.04 16.51
CA ALA A 177 29.26 8.03 16.10
C ALA A 177 29.52 7.05 14.94
N ALA A 178 28.90 5.85 14.96
CA ALA A 178 28.99 4.88 13.88
C ALA A 178 28.37 5.41 12.57
N GLU A 179 27.23 6.10 12.65
CA GLU A 179 26.62 6.74 11.48
C GLU A 179 27.48 7.91 10.94
N ALA A 180 28.11 8.69 11.81
CA ALA A 180 28.99 9.78 11.41
C ALA A 180 30.30 9.32 10.76
N ALA A 181 30.72 8.07 11.05
CA ALA A 181 31.91 7.45 10.46
C ALA A 181 31.67 6.83 9.07
N LYS A 182 30.41 6.76 8.62
CA LYS A 182 30.09 6.24 7.29
C LYS A 182 30.45 7.26 6.21
N LEU A 183 30.96 6.72 5.09
CA LEU A 183 31.15 7.49 3.87
C LEU A 183 29.82 7.68 3.15
N ALA A 184 29.75 8.61 2.22
CA ALA A 184 28.56 8.82 1.38
C ALA A 184 28.95 8.75 -0.09
N LEU A 185 28.04 8.22 -0.90
CA LEU A 185 28.14 8.32 -2.35
C LEU A 185 28.13 9.80 -2.73
N LYS A 186 28.99 10.20 -3.66
CA LYS A 186 29.18 11.58 -4.11
C LYS A 186 27.86 12.16 -4.65
N GLU A 187 27.44 13.31 -4.14
CA GLU A 187 26.28 14.02 -4.67
C GLU A 187 26.53 14.44 -6.11
N GLY A 188 25.61 14.09 -7.02
CA GLY A 188 25.75 14.38 -8.44
C GLY A 188 26.53 13.34 -9.24
N ALA A 189 26.74 12.12 -8.72
CA ALA A 189 27.22 11.00 -9.54
C ALA A 189 26.33 10.81 -10.77
N THR A 190 26.95 10.77 -11.93
CA THR A 190 26.24 10.64 -13.21
C THR A 190 25.65 9.24 -13.37
N LYS A 191 24.60 9.09 -14.19
CA LYS A 191 24.04 7.78 -14.49
C LYS A 191 25.10 6.81 -15.03
N ALA A 192 26.00 7.27 -15.88
CA ALA A 192 27.07 6.45 -16.42
C ALA A 192 28.05 5.94 -15.33
N GLU A 193 28.35 6.78 -14.32
CA GLU A 193 29.18 6.37 -13.18
C GLU A 193 28.47 5.33 -12.31
N LEU A 194 27.17 5.49 -12.09
CA LEU A 194 26.35 4.53 -11.33
C LEU A 194 26.22 3.20 -12.09
N ASP A 195 26.01 3.24 -13.41
CA ASP A 195 25.93 2.04 -14.25
C ASP A 195 27.29 1.29 -14.28
N ARG A 196 28.42 2.01 -14.35
CA ARG A 196 29.77 1.41 -14.22
C ARG A 196 29.98 0.79 -12.84
N LEU A 197 29.61 1.49 -11.78
CA LEU A 197 29.70 0.96 -10.40
C LEU A 197 28.85 -0.30 -10.25
N TRP A 198 27.63 -0.29 -10.80
CA TRP A 198 26.75 -1.47 -10.81
C TRP A 198 27.40 -2.66 -11.51
N ALA A 199 28.00 -2.44 -12.69
CA ALA A 199 28.70 -3.49 -13.44
C ALA A 199 29.89 -4.10 -12.66
N ILE A 200 30.66 -3.26 -11.97
CA ILE A 200 31.77 -3.70 -11.11
C ILE A 200 31.25 -4.56 -9.96
N LEU A 201 30.18 -4.12 -9.29
CA LEU A 201 29.55 -4.86 -8.19
C LEU A 201 28.96 -6.20 -8.65
N ALA A 202 28.37 -6.23 -9.84
CA ALA A 202 27.86 -7.47 -10.44
C ALA A 202 29.00 -8.44 -10.76
N ALA A 203 30.07 -7.96 -11.36
CA ALA A 203 31.27 -8.77 -11.67
C ALA A 203 31.98 -9.32 -10.42
N SER A 204 31.88 -8.65 -9.29
CA SER A 204 32.41 -9.13 -8.00
C SER A 204 31.59 -10.24 -7.34
N GLY A 205 30.43 -10.62 -7.94
CA GLY A 205 29.46 -11.57 -7.40
C GLY A 205 28.70 -11.07 -6.15
N ARG A 206 28.74 -9.77 -5.87
CA ARG A 206 27.97 -9.15 -4.78
C ARG A 206 26.47 -9.15 -5.03
N MET A 207 26.08 -9.21 -6.31
CA MET A 207 24.69 -9.24 -6.75
C MET A 207 24.11 -10.65 -6.79
N ASP A 208 24.94 -11.69 -6.57
CA ASP A 208 24.47 -13.07 -6.57
C ASP A 208 23.67 -13.33 -5.30
N VAL A 209 22.48 -13.88 -5.47
CA VAL A 209 21.56 -14.20 -4.39
C VAL A 209 20.92 -15.56 -4.62
N ARG A 210 20.41 -16.14 -3.55
CA ARG A 210 19.68 -17.41 -3.59
C ARG A 210 18.34 -17.26 -2.93
N ILE A 211 17.29 -17.68 -3.63
CA ILE A 211 15.93 -17.74 -3.12
C ILE A 211 15.69 -19.17 -2.62
N ALA A 212 15.36 -19.32 -1.34
CA ALA A 212 14.83 -20.55 -0.80
C ALA A 212 13.31 -20.40 -0.61
N THR A 213 12.56 -21.27 -1.24
CA THR A 213 11.10 -21.29 -1.12
C THR A 213 10.59 -22.72 -0.97
N THR A 214 9.39 -22.86 -0.43
CA THR A 214 8.67 -24.13 -0.37
C THR A 214 7.51 -24.05 -1.31
N ILE A 215 7.48 -24.93 -2.29
CA ILE A 215 6.36 -25.02 -3.24
C ILE A 215 5.32 -25.96 -2.66
N ASP A 216 4.10 -25.48 -2.62
CA ASP A 216 2.94 -26.24 -2.22
C ASP A 216 2.22 -26.74 -3.47
N LEU A 217 2.25 -28.03 -3.68
CA LEU A 217 1.59 -28.70 -4.80
C LEU A 217 0.40 -29.50 -4.28
N LYS A 218 -0.75 -29.39 -4.95
CA LYS A 218 -1.82 -30.35 -4.73
C LYS A 218 -1.29 -31.74 -5.10
N ALA A 219 -1.46 -32.70 -4.22
CA ALA A 219 -1.04 -34.06 -4.44
C ALA A 219 -2.05 -35.04 -3.81
N ALA A 220 -2.45 -36.03 -4.55
CA ALA A 220 -3.07 -37.21 -3.95
C ALA A 220 -1.94 -38.07 -3.37
N PRO A 221 -1.87 -38.29 -2.05
CA PRO A 221 -0.83 -39.13 -1.47
C PRO A 221 -0.86 -40.53 -2.04
N GLU A 222 0.29 -41.09 -2.35
CA GLU A 222 0.37 -42.50 -2.84
C GLU A 222 -0.17 -43.50 -1.82
N SER A 223 -0.04 -43.17 -0.53
CA SER A 223 -0.56 -43.96 0.59
C SER A 223 -1.05 -43.09 1.73
N ILE A 224 -2.19 -43.47 2.32
CA ILE A 224 -2.79 -42.79 3.47
C ILE A 224 -3.07 -43.84 4.55
N ARG A 225 -2.67 -43.56 5.79
CA ARG A 225 -2.99 -44.44 6.93
C ARG A 225 -4.50 -44.64 7.06
N GLY A 226 -4.95 -45.86 7.27
CA GLY A 226 -6.37 -46.17 7.37
C GLY A 226 -7.13 -45.31 8.36
N ALA A 227 -6.55 -45.06 9.54
CA ALA A 227 -7.13 -44.17 10.55
C ALA A 227 -7.33 -42.73 10.06
N LYS A 228 -6.39 -42.17 9.26
CA LYS A 228 -6.52 -40.83 8.68
C LYS A 228 -7.49 -40.79 7.50
N PHE A 229 -7.48 -41.84 6.68
CA PHE A 229 -8.40 -41.91 5.55
C PHE A 229 -9.85 -42.01 6.00
N GLU A 230 -10.16 -42.95 6.91
CA GLU A 230 -11.51 -43.17 7.41
C GLU A 230 -11.96 -42.13 8.44
N GLY A 231 -11.05 -41.65 9.32
CA GLY A 231 -11.36 -40.78 10.44
C GLY A 231 -11.29 -39.26 10.13
N GLU A 232 -10.42 -38.86 9.21
CA GLU A 232 -10.21 -37.44 8.91
C GLU A 232 -10.68 -37.09 7.49
N LEU A 233 -10.24 -37.85 6.46
CA LEU A 233 -10.51 -37.50 5.07
C LEU A 233 -11.97 -37.77 4.67
N LEU A 234 -12.46 -38.98 4.83
CA LEU A 234 -13.83 -39.32 4.39
C LEU A 234 -14.92 -38.46 5.06
N PRO A 235 -14.84 -38.09 6.36
CA PRO A 235 -15.81 -37.19 6.97
C PRO A 235 -15.75 -35.76 6.43
N ALA A 236 -14.57 -35.31 6.00
CA ALA A 236 -14.36 -33.95 5.47
C ALA A 236 -14.85 -33.78 4.03
N LEU A 237 -15.04 -34.89 3.29
CA LEU A 237 -15.50 -34.91 1.90
C LEU A 237 -17.02 -34.93 1.80
N GLY A 238 -17.58 -34.18 0.84
CA GLY A 238 -18.99 -34.32 0.44
C GLY A 238 -19.30 -35.68 -0.19
N PRO A 239 -20.58 -36.04 -0.37
CA PRO A 239 -20.98 -37.37 -0.82
C PRO A 239 -20.33 -37.84 -2.12
N GLU A 240 -20.27 -36.99 -3.13
CA GLU A 240 -19.69 -37.31 -4.45
C GLU A 240 -18.15 -37.41 -4.39
N ALA A 241 -17.49 -36.47 -3.69
CA ALA A 241 -16.04 -36.49 -3.49
C ALA A 241 -15.59 -37.72 -2.68
N ARG A 242 -16.40 -38.12 -1.69
CA ARG A 242 -16.18 -39.35 -0.90
C ARG A 242 -16.25 -40.59 -1.77
N ALA A 243 -17.24 -40.69 -2.68
CA ALA A 243 -17.36 -41.79 -3.60
C ALA A 243 -16.15 -41.89 -4.55
N ARG A 244 -15.66 -40.75 -5.07
CA ARG A 244 -14.43 -40.67 -5.88
C ARG A 244 -13.19 -41.11 -5.08
N ALA A 245 -13.05 -40.65 -3.84
CA ALA A 245 -11.93 -41.03 -3.00
C ALA A 245 -11.90 -42.54 -2.71
N LEU A 246 -13.07 -43.16 -2.41
CA LEU A 246 -13.19 -44.58 -2.20
C LEU A 246 -12.95 -45.42 -3.48
N ALA A 247 -13.24 -44.89 -4.66
CA ALA A 247 -12.95 -45.54 -5.94
C ALA A 247 -11.46 -45.42 -6.33
N ALA A 248 -10.79 -44.34 -5.96
CA ALA A 248 -9.40 -44.11 -6.33
C ALA A 248 -8.38 -44.78 -5.37
N TYR A 249 -8.78 -45.10 -4.14
CA TYR A 249 -7.90 -45.71 -3.14
C TYR A 249 -8.32 -47.11 -2.79
N GLU A 250 -7.37 -48.03 -2.87
CA GLU A 250 -7.55 -49.44 -2.47
C GLU A 250 -6.98 -49.68 -1.08
N LYS A 251 -7.73 -50.39 -0.23
CA LYS A 251 -7.29 -50.75 1.11
C LYS A 251 -6.33 -51.93 1.06
N ASP A 252 -5.11 -51.76 1.55
CA ASP A 252 -4.15 -52.84 1.71
C ASP A 252 -4.61 -53.79 2.84
N PRO A 253 -4.88 -55.04 2.56
CA PRO A 253 -5.41 -55.97 3.56
C PRO A 253 -4.42 -56.34 4.67
N LEU A 254 -3.11 -56.08 4.46
CA LEU A 254 -2.07 -56.40 5.43
C LEU A 254 -1.81 -55.25 6.41
N THR A 255 -1.76 -54.04 5.89
CA THR A 255 -1.41 -52.85 6.70
C THR A 255 -2.64 -52.06 7.14
N GLY A 256 -3.78 -52.25 6.44
CA GLY A 256 -4.98 -51.46 6.65
C GLY A 256 -4.89 -50.03 6.09
N ASP A 257 -3.80 -49.66 5.41
CA ASP A 257 -3.58 -48.39 4.77
C ASP A 257 -4.24 -48.35 3.38
N TYR A 258 -4.57 -47.14 2.92
CA TYR A 258 -5.16 -46.93 1.60
C TYR A 258 -4.07 -46.48 0.62
N ARG A 259 -3.98 -47.17 -0.53
CA ARG A 259 -3.04 -46.83 -1.61
C ARG A 259 -3.78 -46.35 -2.85
N LEU A 260 -3.23 -45.31 -3.49
CA LEU A 260 -3.77 -44.77 -4.74
C LEU A 260 -3.59 -45.81 -5.86
N ALA A 261 -4.70 -46.29 -6.42
CA ALA A 261 -4.72 -47.40 -7.40
C ALA A 261 -4.03 -47.03 -8.72
N ALA A 262 -4.23 -45.78 -9.19
CA ALA A 262 -3.69 -45.32 -10.48
C ALA A 262 -3.20 -43.86 -10.39
N PRO A 263 -1.97 -43.61 -9.95
CA PRO A 263 -1.40 -42.27 -9.92
C PRO A 263 -1.27 -41.69 -11.33
N GLY A 264 -1.54 -40.38 -11.46
CA GLY A 264 -1.42 -39.63 -12.73
C GLY A 264 -2.63 -39.74 -13.67
N THR A 265 -3.73 -40.36 -13.25
CA THR A 265 -4.99 -40.36 -14.00
C THR A 265 -5.84 -39.14 -13.75
N ALA A 266 -6.79 -38.82 -14.65
CA ALA A 266 -7.76 -37.75 -14.45
C ALA A 266 -8.61 -37.95 -13.18
N GLU A 267 -8.90 -39.20 -12.80
CA GLU A 267 -9.62 -39.54 -11.59
C GLU A 267 -8.80 -39.24 -10.33
N ALA A 268 -7.49 -39.54 -10.33
CA ALA A 268 -6.58 -39.16 -9.27
C ALA A 268 -6.48 -37.61 -9.13
N GLY A 269 -6.50 -36.89 -10.26
CA GLY A 269 -6.54 -35.42 -10.28
C GLY A 269 -7.81 -34.84 -9.63
N ALA A 270 -8.97 -35.41 -9.94
CA ALA A 270 -10.23 -34.99 -9.33
C ALA A 270 -10.27 -35.24 -7.82
N VAL A 271 -9.76 -36.39 -7.37
CA VAL A 271 -9.64 -36.70 -5.94
C VAL A 271 -8.64 -35.76 -5.24
N GLN A 272 -7.54 -35.43 -5.90
CA GLN A 272 -6.57 -34.46 -5.41
C GLN A 272 -7.20 -33.09 -5.15
N ASP A 273 -8.03 -32.62 -6.08
CA ASP A 273 -8.73 -31.34 -5.93
C ASP A 273 -9.77 -31.38 -4.80
N ASP A 274 -10.52 -32.48 -4.69
CA ASP A 274 -11.48 -32.69 -3.60
C ASP A 274 -10.79 -32.72 -2.23
N MET A 275 -9.66 -33.42 -2.11
CA MET A 275 -8.85 -33.46 -0.90
C MET A 275 -8.30 -32.09 -0.50
N ALA A 276 -7.76 -31.35 -1.47
CA ALA A 276 -7.25 -30.01 -1.24
C ALA A 276 -8.37 -29.03 -0.80
N ALA A 277 -9.54 -29.13 -1.44
CA ALA A 277 -10.72 -28.33 -1.07
C ALA A 277 -11.24 -28.67 0.33
N SER A 278 -11.10 -29.92 0.79
CA SER A 278 -11.51 -30.33 2.15
C SER A 278 -10.57 -29.86 3.25
N GLY A 279 -9.40 -29.31 2.90
CA GLY A 279 -8.38 -28.91 3.88
C GLY A 279 -7.59 -30.09 4.49
N PHE A 280 -7.68 -31.28 3.88
CA PHE A 280 -6.93 -32.44 4.37
C PHE A 280 -5.42 -32.21 4.25
N SER A 281 -4.70 -32.28 5.37
CA SER A 281 -3.28 -31.93 5.46
C SER A 281 -2.36 -32.78 4.56
N GLY A 282 -2.78 -33.98 4.17
CA GLY A 282 -2.08 -34.86 3.24
C GLY A 282 -2.25 -34.52 1.76
N ALA A 283 -3.17 -33.60 1.43
CA ALA A 283 -3.47 -33.21 0.05
C ALA A 283 -2.50 -32.19 -0.55
N ILE A 284 -1.56 -31.70 0.25
CA ILE A 284 -0.56 -30.72 -0.17
C ILE A 284 0.82 -31.33 0.06
N ARG A 285 1.61 -31.40 -1.02
CA ARG A 285 3.01 -31.80 -0.98
C ARG A 285 3.90 -30.55 -0.93
N HIS A 286 4.71 -30.45 0.11
CA HIS A 286 5.68 -29.37 0.26
C HIS A 286 7.02 -29.78 -0.38
N VAL A 287 7.51 -29.00 -1.34
CA VAL A 287 8.79 -29.23 -2.02
C VAL A 287 9.68 -28.01 -1.80
N ASN A 288 10.78 -28.21 -1.08
CA ASN A 288 11.76 -27.14 -0.90
C ASN A 288 12.57 -26.95 -2.19
N GLN A 289 12.65 -25.70 -2.64
CA GLN A 289 13.39 -25.31 -3.85
C GLN A 289 14.38 -24.19 -3.54
N LEU A 290 15.50 -24.25 -4.27
CA LEU A 290 16.52 -23.22 -4.24
C LEU A 290 16.71 -22.68 -5.66
N VAL A 291 16.65 -21.36 -5.81
CA VAL A 291 16.87 -20.68 -7.09
C VAL A 291 18.00 -19.69 -6.93
N ASP A 292 19.03 -19.86 -7.74
CA ASP A 292 20.10 -18.87 -7.84
C ASP A 292 19.66 -17.77 -8.81
N ALA A 293 19.84 -16.52 -8.41
CA ALA A 293 19.46 -15.35 -9.20
C ALA A 293 20.50 -14.22 -9.04
N VAL A 294 20.48 -13.30 -9.99
CA VAL A 294 21.35 -12.11 -9.95
C VAL A 294 20.50 -10.87 -9.80
N VAL A 295 20.81 -10.03 -8.83
CA VAL A 295 20.12 -8.76 -8.65
C VAL A 295 20.58 -7.78 -9.72
N VAL A 296 19.65 -7.36 -10.59
CA VAL A 296 19.94 -6.48 -11.74
C VAL A 296 19.38 -5.08 -11.55
N GLY A 297 18.53 -4.86 -10.55
CA GLY A 297 17.98 -3.54 -10.27
C GLY A 297 17.42 -3.37 -8.86
N VAL A 298 17.34 -2.12 -8.45
CA VAL A 298 16.73 -1.70 -7.18
C VAL A 298 15.61 -0.73 -7.47
N VAL A 299 14.42 -1.04 -6.97
CA VAL A 299 13.20 -0.25 -7.14
C VAL A 299 12.91 0.52 -5.86
N ASN A 300 12.80 1.83 -5.97
CA ASN A 300 12.39 2.72 -4.87
C ASN A 300 11.01 3.30 -5.17
N SER A 301 9.99 2.47 -5.00
CA SER A 301 8.61 2.85 -5.28
C SER A 301 8.04 3.75 -4.17
N PRO A 302 6.98 4.53 -4.46
CA PRO A 302 6.24 5.26 -3.42
C PRO A 302 5.57 4.35 -2.38
N ASN A 303 5.44 3.04 -2.67
CA ASN A 303 4.88 2.06 -1.75
C ASN A 303 5.97 1.49 -0.81
N PRO A 304 5.95 1.80 0.51
CA PRO A 304 6.95 1.32 1.45
C PRO A 304 7.03 -0.20 1.56
N LYS A 305 5.89 -0.91 1.42
CA LYS A 305 5.81 -2.37 1.45
C LYS A 305 6.63 -2.98 0.32
N THR A 306 6.51 -2.44 -0.90
CA THR A 306 7.31 -2.88 -2.04
C THR A 306 8.81 -2.70 -1.79
N ASN A 307 9.20 -1.57 -1.19
CA ASN A 307 10.60 -1.30 -0.88
C ASN A 307 11.16 -2.23 0.20
N GLY A 308 10.32 -2.70 1.13
CA GLY A 308 10.73 -3.47 2.31
C GLY A 308 10.95 -4.95 2.05
N ASN A 309 10.06 -5.60 1.31
CA ASN A 309 10.01 -7.06 1.25
C ASN A 309 9.53 -7.66 -0.07
N VAL A 310 9.50 -6.90 -1.17
CA VAL A 310 9.08 -7.41 -2.47
C VAL A 310 10.25 -7.54 -3.43
N GLY A 311 10.31 -8.70 -4.12
CA GLY A 311 11.22 -8.97 -5.23
C GLY A 311 10.46 -9.26 -6.52
N PHE A 312 11.00 -8.85 -7.67
CA PHE A 312 10.44 -9.09 -8.99
C PHE A 312 11.39 -9.99 -9.78
N ILE A 313 10.88 -11.10 -10.28
CA ILE A 313 11.64 -12.09 -11.04
C ILE A 313 10.84 -12.47 -12.31
N PRO A 314 11.47 -12.74 -13.47
CA PRO A 314 10.76 -13.18 -14.65
C PRO A 314 10.04 -14.52 -14.42
N LEU A 315 8.78 -14.58 -14.84
CA LEU A 315 7.93 -15.76 -14.67
C LEU A 315 8.46 -16.97 -15.47
N ASP A 316 8.90 -16.72 -16.71
CA ASP A 316 9.45 -17.72 -17.61
C ASP A 316 10.74 -18.36 -17.06
N ALA A 317 11.64 -17.57 -16.47
CA ALA A 317 12.85 -18.10 -15.84
C ALA A 317 12.57 -19.10 -14.72
N LEU A 318 11.46 -18.92 -13.98
CA LEU A 318 11.07 -19.83 -12.92
C LEU A 318 10.32 -21.07 -13.45
N GLN A 319 9.61 -20.95 -14.56
CA GLN A 319 8.85 -22.05 -15.15
C GLN A 319 9.75 -23.02 -15.93
N ASP A 320 10.76 -22.50 -16.63
CA ASP A 320 11.59 -23.30 -17.54
C ASP A 320 12.80 -23.94 -16.86
N GLU A 321 13.55 -23.22 -16.04
CA GLU A 321 14.84 -23.70 -15.53
C GLU A 321 14.77 -24.30 -14.12
N SER A 322 13.89 -23.79 -13.26
CA SER A 322 13.88 -24.21 -11.86
C SER A 322 12.91 -25.34 -11.55
N GLY A 323 11.98 -25.65 -12.47
CA GLY A 323 10.86 -26.57 -12.19
C GLY A 323 9.97 -26.11 -11.03
N LEU A 324 10.16 -24.85 -10.62
CA LEU A 324 9.53 -24.26 -9.45
C LEU A 324 8.04 -24.09 -9.65
N MET A 325 7.63 -23.81 -10.88
CA MET A 325 6.24 -23.51 -11.19
C MET A 325 5.78 -24.35 -12.36
N LEU A 326 4.54 -24.82 -12.26
CA LEU A 326 3.90 -25.49 -13.37
C LEU A 326 3.79 -24.51 -14.53
N ALA A 327 4.33 -24.88 -15.69
CA ALA A 327 4.33 -24.07 -16.90
C ALA A 327 2.89 -23.60 -17.24
N GLY A 328 2.77 -22.34 -17.67
CA GLY A 328 1.49 -21.75 -18.08
C GLY A 328 0.48 -21.49 -16.95
N ARG A 329 0.88 -21.60 -15.67
CA ARG A 329 -0.01 -21.29 -14.53
C ARG A 329 0.39 -19.98 -13.87
N VAL A 330 -0.62 -19.28 -13.34
CA VAL A 330 -0.45 -18.02 -12.61
C VAL A 330 -1.36 -18.00 -11.37
N THR A 331 -0.98 -17.25 -10.35
CA THR A 331 -1.84 -17.07 -9.17
C THR A 331 -2.82 -15.91 -9.38
N GLU A 332 -2.44 -14.93 -10.19
CA GLU A 332 -3.26 -13.76 -10.48
C GLU A 332 -2.97 -13.17 -11.87
N LEU A 333 -3.98 -12.62 -12.49
CA LEU A 333 -3.88 -11.83 -13.71
C LEU A 333 -4.35 -10.41 -13.39
N LEU A 334 -3.43 -9.45 -13.42
CA LEU A 334 -3.73 -8.04 -13.20
C LEU A 334 -4.38 -7.45 -14.45
N VAL A 335 -5.33 -6.55 -14.25
CA VAL A 335 -6.09 -5.93 -15.36
C VAL A 335 -6.17 -4.43 -15.14
N ARG A 336 -5.96 -3.67 -16.23
CA ARG A 336 -6.18 -2.23 -16.29
C ARG A 336 -6.60 -1.83 -17.71
N LYS A 337 -7.29 -0.71 -17.86
CA LYS A 337 -7.61 -0.16 -19.18
C LYS A 337 -6.33 0.27 -19.90
N ALA A 338 -6.20 -0.07 -21.17
CA ALA A 338 -5.06 0.33 -21.98
C ALA A 338 -4.94 1.86 -22.07
N GLY A 339 -3.73 2.37 -21.79
CA GLY A 339 -3.47 3.81 -21.77
C GLY A 339 -4.18 4.58 -20.65
N ALA A 340 -4.60 3.92 -19.57
CA ALA A 340 -5.20 4.59 -18.42
C ALA A 340 -4.24 5.62 -17.82
N ASP A 341 -4.79 6.78 -17.40
CA ASP A 341 -4.02 7.79 -16.68
C ASP A 341 -3.61 7.27 -15.30
N ASP A 342 -2.32 7.22 -15.05
CA ASP A 342 -1.74 6.77 -13.77
C ASP A 342 -2.05 7.68 -12.60
N SER A 343 -2.45 8.92 -12.86
CA SER A 343 -2.88 9.87 -11.83
C SER A 343 -4.35 9.70 -11.46
N ALA A 344 -5.13 8.96 -12.26
CA ALA A 344 -6.56 8.75 -12.05
C ALA A 344 -6.85 7.40 -11.36
N LEU A 345 -7.90 7.39 -10.54
CA LEU A 345 -8.47 6.16 -10.02
C LEU A 345 -9.32 5.47 -11.10
N PRO A 346 -9.42 4.11 -11.06
CA PRO A 346 -10.23 3.36 -12.01
C PRO A 346 -11.67 3.88 -12.10
N GLY A 347 -12.13 4.07 -13.31
CA GLY A 347 -13.49 4.50 -13.62
C GLY A 347 -14.52 3.37 -13.60
N LYS A 348 -15.76 3.66 -14.03
CA LYS A 348 -16.83 2.65 -14.10
C LYS A 348 -16.55 1.54 -15.11
N ASP A 349 -15.86 1.86 -16.17
CA ASP A 349 -15.41 0.95 -17.22
C ASP A 349 -14.24 0.03 -16.76
N GLU A 350 -13.60 0.34 -15.68
CA GLU A 350 -12.61 -0.51 -15.00
C GLU A 350 -13.17 -1.17 -13.72
N SER A 351 -14.48 -1.18 -13.54
CA SER A 351 -15.11 -1.87 -12.42
C SER A 351 -14.96 -3.39 -12.56
N PRO A 352 -14.94 -4.17 -11.45
CA PRO A 352 -14.89 -5.62 -11.50
C PRO A 352 -16.00 -6.23 -12.38
N GLU A 353 -17.19 -5.65 -12.35
CA GLU A 353 -18.34 -6.09 -13.14
C GLU A 353 -18.13 -5.85 -14.66
N ALA A 354 -17.57 -4.70 -15.03
CA ALA A 354 -17.25 -4.38 -16.42
C ALA A 354 -16.16 -5.31 -16.98
N ILE A 355 -15.11 -5.56 -16.19
CA ILE A 355 -14.03 -6.47 -16.55
C ILE A 355 -14.54 -7.91 -16.62
N ALA A 356 -15.35 -8.36 -15.65
CA ALA A 356 -15.97 -9.69 -15.68
C ALA A 356 -16.86 -9.89 -16.91
N ALA A 357 -17.64 -8.89 -17.28
CA ALA A 357 -18.46 -8.91 -18.50
C ALA A 357 -17.60 -8.99 -19.78
N ALA A 358 -16.42 -8.36 -19.78
CA ALA A 358 -15.51 -8.42 -20.93
C ALA A 358 -14.92 -9.82 -21.18
N VAL A 359 -14.78 -10.64 -20.15
CA VAL A 359 -14.21 -12.01 -20.22
C VAL A 359 -15.23 -13.09 -19.92
N ALA A 360 -16.53 -12.78 -19.90
CA ALA A 360 -17.57 -13.71 -19.46
C ALA A 360 -17.61 -15.05 -20.25
N ALA A 361 -17.19 -15.02 -21.52
CA ALA A 361 -17.16 -16.22 -22.37
C ALA A 361 -15.94 -17.12 -22.09
N GLU A 362 -14.83 -16.54 -21.64
CA GLU A 362 -13.55 -17.23 -21.41
C GLU A 362 -13.25 -17.45 -19.93
N LEU A 363 -14.06 -16.90 -19.02
CA LEU A 363 -13.80 -16.98 -17.58
C LEU A 363 -14.17 -18.39 -17.04
N PRO A 364 -13.19 -19.22 -16.66
CA PRO A 364 -13.45 -20.55 -16.12
C PRO A 364 -14.25 -20.51 -14.82
N GLU A 365 -15.01 -21.59 -14.55
CA GLU A 365 -15.61 -21.77 -13.23
C GLU A 365 -14.54 -21.81 -12.13
N GLY A 366 -14.80 -21.13 -11.02
CA GLY A 366 -13.86 -21.02 -9.90
C GLY A 366 -12.96 -19.79 -9.93
N LEU A 367 -12.83 -19.10 -11.07
CA LEU A 367 -12.17 -17.80 -11.12
C LEU A 367 -13.15 -16.66 -10.82
N ALA A 368 -12.62 -15.57 -10.32
CA ALA A 368 -13.38 -14.35 -10.04
C ALA A 368 -12.57 -13.11 -10.37
N VAL A 369 -13.27 -12.07 -10.84
CA VAL A 369 -12.71 -10.73 -11.00
C VAL A 369 -12.96 -9.95 -9.70
N ARG A 370 -11.88 -9.47 -9.09
CA ARG A 370 -11.92 -8.67 -7.86
C ARG A 370 -11.32 -7.30 -8.10
N GLY A 371 -11.99 -6.26 -7.61
CA GLY A 371 -11.48 -4.89 -7.72
C GLY A 371 -10.38 -4.59 -6.71
N TRP A 372 -9.60 -3.54 -6.98
CA TRP A 372 -8.54 -3.12 -6.06
C TRP A 372 -9.03 -2.88 -4.63
N ARG A 373 -10.30 -2.48 -4.43
CA ARG A 373 -10.89 -2.23 -3.11
C ARG A 373 -10.96 -3.47 -2.23
N ASP A 374 -11.10 -4.66 -2.82
CA ASP A 374 -11.21 -5.92 -2.09
C ASP A 374 -9.88 -6.33 -1.43
N TYR A 375 -8.76 -5.85 -1.98
CA TYR A 375 -7.41 -6.13 -1.46
C TYR A 375 -6.94 -5.14 -0.39
N VAL A 376 -7.64 -4.03 -0.24
CA VAL A 376 -7.28 -2.95 0.69
C VAL A 376 -8.41 -2.61 1.66
N ALA A 377 -9.19 -3.62 2.03
CA ALA A 377 -10.34 -3.46 2.94
C ALA A 377 -9.91 -2.81 4.27
N ASP A 378 -8.77 -3.24 4.84
CA ASP A 378 -8.23 -2.70 6.09
C ASP A 378 -7.81 -1.24 5.95
N PHE A 379 -7.16 -0.89 4.83
CA PHE A 379 -6.84 0.50 4.51
C PHE A 379 -8.11 1.35 4.39
N LEU A 380 -9.14 0.86 3.72
CA LEU A 380 -10.41 1.58 3.59
C LEU A 380 -11.16 1.70 4.92
N ALA A 381 -11.10 0.68 5.78
CA ALA A 381 -11.68 0.72 7.13
C ALA A 381 -10.96 1.77 8.00
N ALA A 382 -9.63 1.76 8.00
CA ALA A 382 -8.82 2.76 8.71
C ALA A 382 -9.08 4.18 8.19
N TYR A 383 -9.16 4.36 6.86
CA TYR A 383 -9.52 5.64 6.24
C TYR A 383 -10.89 6.14 6.69
N ASN A 384 -11.90 5.25 6.75
CA ASN A 384 -13.22 5.62 7.24
C ASN A 384 -13.18 6.02 8.72
N GLY A 385 -12.39 5.33 9.53
CA GLY A 385 -12.12 5.69 10.93
C GLY A 385 -11.48 7.08 11.07
N ASP A 386 -10.46 7.37 10.28
CA ASP A 386 -9.80 8.69 10.25
C ASP A 386 -10.78 9.81 9.85
N ASN A 387 -11.69 9.55 8.89
CA ASN A 387 -12.72 10.52 8.50
C ASN A 387 -13.73 10.77 9.63
N VAL A 388 -14.18 9.72 10.33
CA VAL A 388 -15.08 9.86 11.47
C VAL A 388 -14.40 10.65 12.59
N SER A 389 -13.17 10.30 12.93
CA SER A 389 -12.37 10.99 13.93
C SER A 389 -12.19 12.48 13.62
N THR A 390 -11.86 12.78 12.34
CA THR A 390 -11.72 14.17 11.88
C THR A 390 -13.04 14.95 11.97
N ARG A 391 -14.16 14.35 11.59
CA ARG A 391 -15.49 14.98 11.72
C ARG A 391 -15.84 15.28 13.17
N LEU A 392 -15.56 14.33 14.07
CA LEU A 392 -15.76 14.53 15.51
C LEU A 392 -14.88 15.66 16.05
N MET A 393 -13.60 15.71 15.65
CA MET A 393 -12.69 16.80 16.05
C MET A 393 -13.21 18.15 15.57
N VAL A 394 -13.64 18.27 14.32
CA VAL A 394 -14.21 19.50 13.76
C VAL A 394 -15.49 19.89 14.50
N PHE A 395 -16.35 18.91 14.81
CA PHE A 395 -17.55 19.17 15.61
C PHE A 395 -17.23 19.76 16.98
N PHE A 396 -16.26 19.17 17.71
CA PHE A 396 -15.86 19.69 19.02
C PHE A 396 -15.21 21.09 18.92
N LEU A 397 -14.43 21.36 17.88
CA LEU A 397 -13.88 22.70 17.64
C LEU A 397 -14.99 23.73 17.39
N PHE A 398 -16.02 23.38 16.61
CA PHE A 398 -17.18 24.23 16.43
C PHE A 398 -17.97 24.44 17.73
N LEU A 399 -18.13 23.39 18.53
CA LEU A 399 -18.80 23.48 19.84
C LEU A 399 -18.07 24.43 20.80
N LEU A 400 -16.74 24.31 20.88
CA LEU A 400 -15.92 25.22 21.69
C LEU A 400 -16.01 26.66 21.18
N SER A 401 -15.96 26.86 19.87
CA SER A 401 -16.11 28.17 19.25
C SER A 401 -17.50 28.76 19.54
N PHE A 402 -18.55 27.97 19.45
CA PHE A 402 -19.92 28.37 19.78
C PHE A 402 -20.03 28.92 21.22
N ILE A 403 -19.48 28.18 22.19
CA ILE A 403 -19.49 28.60 23.60
C ILE A 403 -18.72 29.92 23.78
N GLY A 404 -17.53 30.04 23.16
CA GLY A 404 -16.73 31.26 23.21
C GLY A 404 -17.45 32.48 22.62
N ILE A 405 -18.04 32.34 21.43
CA ILE A 405 -18.81 33.39 20.77
C ILE A 405 -20.06 33.77 21.60
N ALA A 406 -20.80 32.77 22.09
CA ALA A 406 -21.97 33.04 22.90
C ALA A 406 -21.65 33.80 24.19
N ASN A 407 -20.51 33.48 24.83
CA ASN A 407 -20.06 34.21 26.01
C ASN A 407 -19.66 35.66 25.70
N THR A 408 -18.93 35.88 24.61
CA THR A 408 -18.54 37.22 24.15
C THR A 408 -19.76 38.04 23.76
N MET A 409 -20.73 37.46 23.06
CA MET A 409 -21.97 38.12 22.69
C MET A 409 -22.82 38.45 23.91
N LEU A 410 -22.85 37.59 24.95
CA LEU A 410 -23.54 37.85 26.19
C LEU A 410 -23.00 39.15 26.87
N MET A 411 -21.67 39.29 26.95
CA MET A 411 -21.06 40.53 27.50
C MET A 411 -21.42 41.73 26.68
N ALA A 412 -21.27 41.68 25.35
CA ALA A 412 -21.58 42.78 24.45
C ALA A 412 -23.06 43.24 24.55
N ILE A 413 -23.97 42.29 24.66
CA ILE A 413 -25.40 42.55 24.81
C ILE A 413 -25.69 43.19 26.18
N LEU A 414 -25.07 42.69 27.27
CA LEU A 414 -25.24 43.27 28.61
C LEU A 414 -24.74 44.70 28.69
N GLU A 415 -23.58 45.02 28.05
CA GLU A 415 -23.05 46.38 27.97
C GLU A 415 -23.99 47.34 27.22
N ARG A 416 -24.75 46.86 26.23
CA ARG A 416 -25.68 47.64 25.42
C ARG A 416 -27.16 47.49 25.85
N THR A 417 -27.43 46.95 27.05
CA THR A 417 -28.78 46.70 27.53
C THR A 417 -29.64 47.95 27.58
N LYS A 418 -29.08 49.09 27.98
CA LYS A 418 -29.75 50.40 28.05
C LYS A 418 -30.12 50.94 26.68
N GLU A 419 -29.23 50.80 25.66
CA GLU A 419 -29.48 51.20 24.26
C GLU A 419 -30.62 50.37 23.68
N THR A 420 -30.61 49.04 23.94
CA THR A 420 -31.65 48.11 23.50
C THR A 420 -32.98 48.44 24.14
N GLY A 421 -33.00 48.80 25.44
CA GLY A 421 -34.17 49.29 26.12
C GLY A 421 -34.77 50.55 25.51
N MET A 422 -33.94 51.52 25.13
CA MET A 422 -34.39 52.70 24.40
C MET A 422 -35.01 52.40 23.06
N LEU A 423 -34.38 51.53 22.24
CA LEU A 423 -34.91 51.14 20.93
C LEU A 423 -36.28 50.46 21.06
N ARG A 424 -36.45 49.57 22.04
CA ARG A 424 -37.75 48.95 22.33
C ARG A 424 -38.80 49.95 22.82
N ALA A 425 -38.39 50.94 23.61
CA ALA A 425 -39.30 52.02 24.05
C ALA A 425 -39.74 52.92 22.85
N LEU A 426 -38.93 53.04 21.82
CA LEU A 426 -39.24 53.73 20.57
C LEU A 426 -40.08 52.89 19.58
N GLY A 427 -40.43 51.62 19.96
CA GLY A 427 -41.35 50.78 19.18
C GLY A 427 -40.68 49.65 18.41
N MET A 428 -39.37 49.43 18.56
CA MET A 428 -38.69 48.30 17.96
C MET A 428 -39.18 46.99 18.59
N THR A 429 -39.55 46.03 17.75
CA THR A 429 -40.01 44.70 18.20
C THR A 429 -38.87 43.80 18.67
N ASP A 430 -39.19 42.85 19.58
CA ASP A 430 -38.19 41.88 20.06
C ASP A 430 -37.53 41.09 18.93
N GLY A 431 -38.28 40.81 17.83
CA GLY A 431 -37.75 40.12 16.64
C GLY A 431 -36.74 40.95 15.86
N GLU A 432 -36.99 42.26 15.73
CA GLU A 432 -36.04 43.18 15.06
C GLU A 432 -34.75 43.35 15.85
N VAL A 433 -34.84 43.43 17.18
CA VAL A 433 -33.66 43.46 18.05
C VAL A 433 -32.89 42.16 17.99
N LEU A 434 -33.55 41.01 18.01
CA LEU A 434 -32.91 39.70 17.84
C LEU A 434 -32.20 39.60 16.51
N LEU A 435 -32.87 40.01 15.42
CA LEU A 435 -32.29 39.99 14.08
C LEU A 435 -31.03 40.89 13.99
N ALA A 436 -31.06 42.06 14.61
CA ALA A 436 -29.90 42.99 14.66
C ALA A 436 -28.68 42.33 15.32
N TYR A 437 -28.84 41.67 16.47
CA TYR A 437 -27.74 40.96 17.15
C TYR A 437 -27.25 39.74 16.37
N VAL A 438 -28.17 38.97 15.76
CA VAL A 438 -27.82 37.82 14.93
C VAL A 438 -27.05 38.26 13.69
N LEU A 439 -27.45 39.38 13.04
CA LEU A 439 -26.73 39.93 11.90
C LEU A 439 -25.36 40.51 12.29
N GLU A 440 -25.25 41.19 13.43
CA GLU A 440 -23.98 41.70 13.96
C GLU A 440 -23.01 40.54 14.18
N ALA A 441 -23.43 39.48 14.92
CA ALA A 441 -22.62 38.30 15.15
C ALA A 441 -22.29 37.54 13.85
N GLY A 442 -23.25 37.44 12.91
CA GLY A 442 -23.06 36.86 11.61
C GLY A 442 -22.02 37.59 10.77
N LEU A 443 -22.04 38.95 10.78
CA LEU A 443 -21.04 39.78 10.06
C LEU A 443 -19.65 39.59 10.66
N ILE A 444 -19.52 39.66 12.00
CA ILE A 444 -18.25 39.40 12.66
C ILE A 444 -17.74 37.98 12.32
N GLY A 445 -18.63 36.97 12.38
CA GLY A 445 -18.33 35.61 11.98
C GLY A 445 -17.92 35.47 10.52
N ALA A 446 -18.54 36.21 9.61
CA ALA A 446 -18.19 36.21 8.18
C ALA A 446 -16.78 36.77 7.94
N ILE A 447 -16.46 37.90 8.59
CA ILE A 447 -15.13 38.48 8.51
C ILE A 447 -14.08 37.53 9.11
N GLY A 448 -14.34 37.00 10.31
CA GLY A 448 -13.43 36.04 10.97
C GLY A 448 -13.24 34.76 10.16
N SER A 449 -14.31 34.22 9.59
CA SER A 449 -14.23 33.03 8.76
C SER A 449 -13.48 33.29 7.45
N ALA A 450 -13.63 34.45 6.83
CA ALA A 450 -12.88 34.81 5.63
C ALA A 450 -11.36 34.88 5.91
N PHE A 451 -10.96 35.50 7.02
CA PHE A 451 -9.57 35.51 7.45
C PHE A 451 -9.06 34.11 7.80
N GLY A 452 -9.85 33.32 8.50
CA GLY A 452 -9.50 31.92 8.86
C GLY A 452 -9.33 31.03 7.64
N VAL A 453 -10.24 31.12 6.68
CA VAL A 453 -10.14 30.40 5.39
C VAL A 453 -8.91 30.85 4.60
N ALA A 454 -8.66 32.16 4.51
CA ALA A 454 -7.49 32.67 3.80
C ALA A 454 -6.18 32.19 4.43
N ALA A 455 -6.06 32.22 5.76
CA ALA A 455 -4.90 31.72 6.49
C ALA A 455 -4.74 30.20 6.32
N GLY A 456 -5.83 29.43 6.41
CA GLY A 456 -5.82 27.99 6.18
C GLY A 456 -5.39 27.62 4.76
N CYS A 457 -5.88 28.34 3.75
CA CYS A 457 -5.45 28.16 2.36
C CYS A 457 -3.97 28.49 2.18
N LEU A 458 -3.48 29.58 2.78
CA LEU A 458 -2.07 29.95 2.70
C LEU A 458 -1.16 28.87 3.31
N MET A 459 -1.53 28.32 4.47
CA MET A 459 -0.80 27.22 5.11
C MET A 459 -0.86 25.92 4.30
N ASN A 460 -1.93 25.70 3.53
CA ASN A 460 -2.09 24.50 2.71
C ASN A 460 -1.24 24.51 1.43
N ILE A 461 -0.83 25.69 0.91
CA ILE A 461 -0.02 25.81 -0.31
C ILE A 461 1.26 24.95 -0.25
N PRO A 462 2.15 25.08 0.75
CA PRO A 462 3.36 24.27 0.84
C PRO A 462 3.04 22.77 1.04
N MET A 463 1.94 22.45 1.73
CA MET A 463 1.51 21.07 1.94
C MET A 463 1.02 20.38 0.64
N VAL A 464 0.44 21.14 -0.28
CA VAL A 464 0.04 20.64 -1.61
C VAL A 464 1.26 20.57 -2.53
N ALA A 465 2.14 21.57 -2.51
CA ALA A 465 3.28 21.65 -3.42
C ALA A 465 4.39 20.67 -3.06
N GLN A 466 4.84 20.68 -1.83
CA GLN A 466 5.98 19.88 -1.35
C GLN A 466 5.55 18.63 -0.59
N GLY A 467 4.51 18.75 0.26
CA GLY A 467 4.10 17.70 1.18
C GLY A 467 5.07 17.53 2.36
N ILE A 468 4.87 16.46 3.12
CA ILE A 468 5.75 16.04 4.21
C ILE A 468 6.31 14.67 3.85
N ASP A 469 7.63 14.58 3.77
CA ASP A 469 8.33 13.33 3.47
C ASP A 469 8.62 12.55 4.76
N TYR A 470 8.03 11.36 4.86
CA TYR A 470 8.22 10.40 5.94
C TYR A 470 9.14 9.24 5.56
N SER A 471 9.88 9.34 4.48
CA SER A 471 10.74 8.25 3.98
C SER A 471 11.79 7.81 5.03
N ALA A 472 12.34 8.74 5.79
CA ALA A 472 13.28 8.44 6.88
C ALA A 472 12.62 7.60 7.99
N VAL A 473 11.40 7.96 8.39
CA VAL A 473 10.62 7.22 9.41
C VAL A 473 10.24 5.83 8.87
N SER A 474 9.85 5.75 7.59
CA SER A 474 9.56 4.47 6.93
C SER A 474 10.75 3.51 6.96
N LYS A 475 11.96 4.02 6.71
CA LYS A 475 13.19 3.22 6.79
C LYS A 475 13.42 2.65 8.20
N GLU A 476 13.26 3.47 9.23
CA GLU A 476 13.41 3.05 10.63
C GLU A 476 12.38 1.99 11.04
N MET A 477 11.17 2.04 10.49
CA MET A 477 10.11 1.07 10.70
C MET A 477 10.18 -0.16 9.78
N GLY A 478 11.26 -0.30 8.99
CA GLY A 478 11.44 -1.44 8.07
C GLY A 478 10.50 -1.42 6.87
N GLY A 479 9.98 -0.25 6.49
CA GLY A 479 9.05 -0.08 5.37
C GLY A 479 7.58 -0.31 5.72
N ASP A 480 7.27 -0.68 6.96
CA ASP A 480 5.89 -0.90 7.40
C ASP A 480 5.29 0.38 8.00
N PHE A 481 4.32 0.94 7.32
CA PHE A 481 3.47 2.05 7.77
C PHE A 481 2.05 1.58 8.13
N GLY A 482 1.87 0.30 8.39
CA GLY A 482 0.55 -0.29 8.59
C GLY A 482 -0.29 -0.17 7.31
N TYR A 483 -1.45 0.49 7.41
CA TYR A 483 -2.36 0.63 6.25
C TYR A 483 -1.97 1.74 5.26
N ARG A 484 -0.93 2.54 5.53
CA ARG A 484 -0.56 3.68 4.68
C ARG A 484 0.43 3.28 3.60
N ILE A 485 0.08 3.58 2.34
CA ILE A 485 0.84 3.15 1.15
C ILE A 485 1.43 4.39 0.45
N THR A 486 2.10 5.26 1.22
CA THR A 486 2.88 6.38 0.68
C THR A 486 3.85 6.89 1.74
N THR A 487 5.04 7.30 1.33
CA THR A 487 6.02 7.97 2.18
C THR A 487 5.94 9.49 2.08
N LEU A 488 5.42 10.01 0.97
CA LEU A 488 5.25 11.44 0.75
C LEU A 488 3.79 11.84 0.97
N PHE A 489 3.52 12.53 2.06
CA PHE A 489 2.17 12.94 2.46
C PHE A 489 1.87 14.32 1.91
N LYS A 490 1.13 14.39 0.80
CA LYS A 490 0.66 15.62 0.19
C LYS A 490 -0.78 15.92 0.61
N SER A 491 -1.09 17.19 0.69
CA SER A 491 -2.46 17.68 0.83
C SER A 491 -3.14 17.78 -0.55
N ALA A 492 -4.46 17.82 -0.57
CA ALA A 492 -5.22 18.14 -1.76
C ALA A 492 -6.20 19.27 -1.49
N TRP A 493 -6.49 20.07 -2.52
CA TRP A 493 -7.50 21.11 -2.46
C TRP A 493 -8.89 20.46 -2.43
N ASN A 494 -9.72 20.89 -1.46
CA ASN A 494 -11.12 20.53 -1.36
C ASN A 494 -11.98 21.80 -1.28
N PRO A 495 -12.32 22.40 -2.44
CA PRO A 495 -13.06 23.67 -2.47
C PRO A 495 -14.41 23.59 -1.74
N LEU A 496 -15.08 22.45 -1.84
CA LEU A 496 -16.37 22.23 -1.17
C LEU A 496 -16.21 22.25 0.37
N ALA A 497 -15.21 21.55 0.90
CA ALA A 497 -14.95 21.55 2.34
C ALA A 497 -14.56 22.94 2.84
N ILE A 498 -13.74 23.68 2.09
CA ILE A 498 -13.33 25.04 2.40
C ILE A 498 -14.56 25.96 2.46
N ALA A 499 -15.42 25.91 1.45
CA ALA A 499 -16.65 26.69 1.40
C ALA A 499 -17.61 26.34 2.53
N LEU A 500 -17.84 25.05 2.77
CA LEU A 500 -18.73 24.58 3.86
C LEU A 500 -18.20 24.98 5.25
N THR A 501 -16.88 24.98 5.45
CA THR A 501 -16.30 25.40 6.72
C THR A 501 -16.48 26.90 6.94
N GLY A 502 -16.24 27.74 5.91
CA GLY A 502 -16.42 29.18 5.99
C GLY A 502 -17.87 29.58 6.23
N VAL A 503 -18.80 29.02 5.45
CA VAL A 503 -20.25 29.25 5.62
C VAL A 503 -20.73 28.70 6.97
N GLY A 504 -20.29 27.50 7.35
CA GLY A 504 -20.63 26.88 8.62
C GLY A 504 -20.18 27.72 9.84
N ALA A 505 -18.96 28.27 9.80
CA ALA A 505 -18.45 29.15 10.85
C ALA A 505 -19.27 30.45 10.96
N THR A 506 -19.65 31.05 9.84
CA THR A 506 -20.51 32.23 9.79
C THR A 506 -21.90 31.95 10.41
N LEU A 507 -22.53 30.87 9.97
CA LEU A 507 -23.85 30.47 10.50
C LEU A 507 -23.78 30.10 11.98
N LEU A 508 -22.70 29.47 12.41
CA LEU A 508 -22.46 29.12 13.81
C LEU A 508 -22.34 30.38 14.68
N SER A 509 -21.62 31.41 14.18
CA SER A 509 -21.48 32.69 14.87
C SER A 509 -22.85 33.40 15.01
N ALA A 510 -23.64 33.43 13.96
CA ALA A 510 -25.00 33.98 14.00
C ALA A 510 -25.89 33.20 15.01
N ALA A 511 -25.83 31.86 14.98
CA ALA A 511 -26.60 31.01 15.90
C ALA A 511 -26.16 31.17 17.36
N ALA A 512 -24.86 31.39 17.62
CA ALA A 512 -24.33 31.59 18.97
C ALA A 512 -24.82 32.86 19.64
N ALA A 513 -25.26 33.86 18.86
CA ALA A 513 -25.85 35.09 19.39
C ALA A 513 -27.32 34.89 19.87
N VAL A 514 -28.02 33.88 19.40
CA VAL A 514 -29.46 33.68 19.71
C VAL A 514 -29.72 33.45 21.19
N PRO A 515 -29.07 32.52 21.92
CA PRO A 515 -29.35 32.27 23.31
C PRO A 515 -29.13 33.49 24.23
N PRO A 516 -28.02 34.24 24.14
CA PRO A 516 -27.83 35.44 24.96
C PRO A 516 -28.79 36.59 24.59
N SER A 517 -29.11 36.79 23.30
CA SER A 517 -30.07 37.79 22.85
C SER A 517 -31.48 37.50 23.41
N LEU A 518 -31.96 36.25 23.35
CA LEU A 518 -33.24 35.88 23.91
C LEU A 518 -33.29 36.09 25.42
N ARG A 519 -32.18 35.88 26.14
CA ARG A 519 -32.13 36.17 27.60
C ARG A 519 -32.27 37.69 27.87
N ALA A 520 -31.58 38.52 27.12
CA ALA A 520 -31.65 39.97 27.28
C ALA A 520 -33.04 40.53 26.94
N LEU A 521 -33.71 39.99 25.91
CA LEU A 521 -35.06 40.39 25.50
C LEU A 521 -36.16 40.00 26.51
N ARG A 522 -35.89 39.06 27.39
CA ARG A 522 -36.83 38.68 28.49
C ARG A 522 -36.85 39.75 29.62
N MET A 523 -35.89 40.67 29.65
CA MET A 523 -35.93 41.75 30.62
C MET A 523 -37.02 42.80 30.26
N PRO A 524 -37.84 43.23 31.24
CA PRO A 524 -38.79 44.32 31.00
C PRO A 524 -38.09 45.59 30.55
N VAL A 525 -38.70 46.38 29.66
CA VAL A 525 -38.12 47.62 29.13
C VAL A 525 -37.77 48.61 30.24
N THR A 526 -38.61 48.67 31.29
CA THR A 526 -38.38 49.47 32.49
C THR A 526 -37.10 49.14 33.24
N ASP A 527 -36.79 47.82 33.34
CA ASP A 527 -35.59 47.35 34.03
C ASP A 527 -34.34 47.52 33.17
N SER A 528 -34.47 47.37 31.83
CA SER A 528 -33.41 47.62 30.87
C SER A 528 -32.96 49.08 30.87
N LEU A 529 -33.89 50.03 31.06
CA LEU A 529 -33.58 51.48 31.14
C LEU A 529 -32.92 51.90 32.48
N ARG A 530 -33.12 51.10 33.55
CA ARG A 530 -32.51 51.32 34.89
C ARG A 530 -31.22 50.54 35.11
N PHE A 531 -30.80 49.76 34.11
CA PHE A 531 -29.59 48.96 34.21
C PHE A 531 -28.35 49.89 34.25
N GLU A 532 -27.59 49.81 35.35
CA GLU A 532 -26.31 50.58 35.54
C GLU A 532 -25.11 49.75 35.08
#